data_cfdf95cd9886869c178cd6dee51c5716
#
_entry.id   cfdf95cd9886869c178cd6dee51c5716
#
_cell.length_a   1.000
_cell.length_b   1.000
_cell.length_c   1.000
_cell.angle_alpha   90.00
_cell.angle_beta   90.00
_cell.angle_gamma   90.00
#
_symmetry.space_group_name_H-M   'P 1'
#
loop_
_entity.id
_entity.type
_entity.pdbx_description
1 polymer ?
#
loop_
_entity_poly.entity_id
_entity_poly.type
_entity_poly.pdbx_seq_one_letter_code
_entity_poly.pdbx_strand_id
1 'polypeptide(L)'
;MLEGLGLKDIAKGSINATNATLSGSLTPEQASSLINIIKDNSAFLQKIHVEKMSRLSKELDGWDAMRGVLVRVASGEKPSDTQRAQLKKAGVKLEAKSVQLFSRILQDALADNQNNPNFENETFNSFGKIFGNDLTLLGFNGISDTYANSFETLHKGWVQTAKDSNDVTKVTYVANDSVSKRLTALAQSINPDALADSVILISAADMQEYNKEISALNAPSYLINGNADRVLGVKLEVTPLMPKGVYMATPLENLVLGVCLDISRNRWYDPEERALKYIFDASVDYEIIIKKWVSIATL
;
A
#
# COMPACT_ATOMS: atom_id res chain seq x y z
N MET A 1 21.85 -14.44 -6.27
CA MET A 1 22.33 -14.79 -7.62
C MET A 1 21.24 -15.56 -8.32
N LEU A 2 20.52 -14.92 -9.25
CA LEU A 2 19.51 -15.57 -10.07
C LEU A 2 20.25 -16.13 -11.31
N GLU A 3 20.97 -17.21 -11.11
CA GLU A 3 21.55 -18.00 -12.21
C GLU A 3 20.41 -18.80 -12.85
N GLY A 4 19.79 -18.25 -13.85
CA GLY A 4 18.90 -18.95 -14.77
C GLY A 4 19.17 -18.44 -16.16
N LEU A 5 19.57 -19.33 -17.04
CA LEU A 5 19.79 -19.26 -18.48
C LEU A 5 19.47 -17.91 -19.12
N GLY A 6 20.52 -17.24 -19.56
CA GLY A 6 20.49 -15.85 -19.90
C GLY A 6 19.52 -15.54 -21.03
N LEU A 7 18.81 -14.41 -20.88
CA LEU A 7 18.08 -13.75 -21.96
C LEU A 7 18.94 -13.59 -23.24
N LYS A 8 20.26 -13.60 -23.10
CA LYS A 8 21.26 -13.59 -24.20
C LYS A 8 21.09 -14.76 -25.16
N ASP A 9 20.77 -15.95 -24.66
CA ASP A 9 20.65 -17.15 -25.52
C ASP A 9 19.32 -17.13 -26.27
N ILE A 10 18.28 -16.54 -25.66
CA ILE A 10 16.99 -16.32 -26.32
C ILE A 10 17.12 -15.28 -27.42
N ALA A 11 17.82 -14.16 -27.16
CA ALA A 11 18.05 -13.09 -28.13
C ALA A 11 18.86 -13.55 -29.39
N LYS A 12 19.75 -14.52 -29.24
CA LYS A 12 20.52 -15.06 -30.34
C LYS A 12 19.77 -16.06 -31.23
N GLY A 13 18.47 -16.28 -30.99
CA GLY A 13 17.67 -17.21 -31.79
C GLY A 13 17.95 -18.70 -31.54
N SER A 14 18.79 -19.03 -30.58
CA SER A 14 19.04 -20.41 -30.14
C SER A 14 18.01 -20.81 -29.04
N ILE A 15 16.73 -20.63 -29.34
CA ILE A 15 15.65 -20.93 -28.40
C ILE A 15 15.40 -22.43 -28.42
N ASN A 16 15.88 -23.14 -27.41
CA ASN A 16 15.43 -24.49 -27.10
C ASN A 16 14.26 -24.36 -26.10
N ALA A 17 13.20 -25.15 -26.30
CA ALA A 17 12.05 -25.17 -25.39
C ALA A 17 12.44 -25.36 -23.92
N THR A 18 13.52 -26.06 -23.63
CA THR A 18 14.11 -26.29 -22.33
C THR A 18 14.69 -25.01 -21.70
N ASN A 19 15.21 -24.08 -22.53
CA ASN A 19 15.89 -22.86 -22.06
C ASN A 19 14.93 -21.67 -21.88
N ALA A 20 13.80 -21.69 -22.60
CA ALA A 20 12.83 -20.59 -22.58
C ALA A 20 11.79 -20.72 -21.47
N THR A 21 11.56 -21.94 -20.99
CA THR A 21 10.52 -22.21 -19.98
C THR A 21 11.15 -22.36 -18.61
N LEU A 22 10.77 -21.49 -17.69
CA LEU A 22 11.08 -21.59 -16.26
C LEU A 22 9.75 -21.47 -15.50
N SER A 23 9.41 -22.51 -14.75
CA SER A 23 8.18 -22.56 -13.96
C SER A 23 8.53 -23.05 -12.56
N GLY A 24 8.03 -22.35 -11.54
CA GLY A 24 8.19 -22.79 -10.17
C GLY A 24 7.86 -21.71 -9.14
N SER A 25 7.57 -22.17 -7.93
CA SER A 25 7.48 -21.30 -6.75
C SER A 25 8.87 -20.78 -6.39
N LEU A 26 8.96 -19.52 -6.01
CA LEU A 26 10.19 -18.93 -5.48
C LEU A 26 10.48 -19.54 -4.11
N THR A 27 11.77 -19.69 -3.78
CA THR A 27 12.11 -19.98 -2.38
C THR A 27 11.70 -18.81 -1.48
N PRO A 28 11.46 -19.02 -0.17
CA PRO A 28 11.07 -17.94 0.75
C PRO A 28 12.07 -16.76 0.72
N GLU A 29 13.36 -17.03 0.54
CA GLU A 29 14.41 -16.00 0.44
C GLU A 29 14.27 -15.19 -0.86
N GLN A 30 14.01 -15.85 -1.99
CA GLN A 30 13.79 -15.20 -3.28
C GLN A 30 12.51 -14.38 -3.27
N ALA A 31 11.41 -14.92 -2.71
CA ALA A 31 10.15 -14.21 -2.54
C ALA A 31 10.33 -12.99 -1.63
N SER A 32 11.04 -13.14 -0.51
CA SER A 32 11.37 -12.03 0.39
C SER A 32 12.19 -10.94 -0.31
N SER A 33 13.14 -11.31 -1.17
CA SER A 33 13.94 -10.38 -1.97
C SER A 33 13.06 -9.63 -2.98
N LEU A 34 12.15 -10.33 -3.66
CA LEU A 34 11.20 -9.72 -4.60
C LEU A 34 10.28 -8.71 -3.89
N ILE A 35 9.73 -9.07 -2.72
CA ILE A 35 8.91 -8.15 -1.91
C ILE A 35 9.70 -6.91 -1.51
N ASN A 36 10.98 -7.05 -1.15
CA ASN A 36 11.82 -5.90 -0.86
C ASN A 36 12.01 -5.02 -2.11
N ILE A 37 12.26 -5.60 -3.29
CA ILE A 37 12.35 -4.85 -4.56
C ILE A 37 11.05 -4.09 -4.84
N ILE A 38 9.89 -4.73 -4.66
CA ILE A 38 8.57 -4.11 -4.83
C ILE A 38 8.41 -2.94 -3.86
N LYS A 39 8.75 -3.14 -2.57
CA LYS A 39 8.70 -2.12 -1.54
C LYS A 39 9.63 -0.94 -1.86
N ASP A 40 10.89 -1.22 -2.20
CA ASP A 40 11.91 -0.21 -2.46
C ASP A 40 11.63 0.63 -3.71
N ASN A 41 10.90 0.08 -4.67
CA ASN A 41 10.47 0.81 -5.87
C ASN A 41 9.19 1.64 -5.70
N SER A 42 8.49 1.54 -4.56
CA SER A 42 7.29 2.32 -4.27
C SER A 42 7.52 3.24 -3.08
N ALA A 43 7.54 4.57 -3.30
CA ALA A 43 7.73 5.56 -2.24
C ALA A 43 6.64 5.48 -1.15
N PHE A 44 5.44 5.02 -1.48
CA PHE A 44 4.36 4.84 -0.53
C PHE A 44 4.53 3.55 0.29
N LEU A 45 4.85 2.42 -0.36
CA LEU A 45 5.02 1.13 0.33
C LEU A 45 6.20 1.14 1.32
N GLN A 46 7.20 2.01 1.12
CA GLN A 46 8.29 2.20 2.09
C GLN A 46 7.82 2.79 3.42
N LYS A 47 6.73 3.57 3.40
CA LYS A 47 6.22 4.31 4.56
C LYS A 47 5.17 3.56 5.37
N ILE A 48 4.58 2.51 4.80
CA ILE A 48 3.55 1.70 5.45
C ILE A 48 4.14 0.40 5.99
N HIS A 49 3.34 -0.31 6.78
CA HIS A 49 3.71 -1.63 7.28
C HIS A 49 3.50 -2.69 6.19
N VAL A 50 4.60 -3.27 5.68
CA VAL A 50 4.54 -4.41 4.74
C VAL A 50 4.87 -5.69 5.49
N GLU A 51 3.85 -6.54 5.67
CA GLU A 51 3.95 -7.79 6.40
C GLU A 51 4.20 -8.97 5.46
N LYS A 52 5.27 -9.73 5.71
CA LYS A 52 5.59 -10.95 4.97
C LYS A 52 4.94 -12.15 5.64
N MET A 53 4.07 -12.82 4.93
CA MET A 53 3.30 -13.95 5.46
C MET A 53 3.80 -15.27 4.92
N SER A 54 4.03 -16.25 5.78
CA SER A 54 4.38 -17.62 5.38
C SER A 54 3.17 -18.48 5.04
N ARG A 55 1.95 -17.98 5.34
CA ARG A 55 0.66 -18.62 5.07
C ARG A 55 -0.31 -17.58 4.53
N LEU A 56 -1.39 -18.03 3.89
CA LEU A 56 -2.46 -17.17 3.37
C LEU A 56 -3.23 -16.41 4.46
N SER A 57 -3.14 -16.85 5.70
CA SER A 57 -3.76 -16.16 6.84
C SER A 57 -2.76 -15.95 7.97
N LYS A 58 -2.76 -14.72 8.53
CA LYS A 58 -1.91 -14.33 9.66
C LYS A 58 -2.67 -13.34 10.55
N GLU A 59 -2.56 -13.51 11.85
CA GLU A 59 -3.03 -12.53 12.82
C GLU A 59 -1.90 -11.55 13.17
N LEU A 60 -2.21 -10.27 13.13
CA LEU A 60 -1.33 -9.19 13.59
C LEU A 60 -1.87 -8.65 14.90
N ASP A 61 -1.02 -8.54 15.89
CA ASP A 61 -1.36 -8.00 17.19
C ASP A 61 -1.11 -6.49 17.21
N GLY A 62 -2.17 -5.72 17.41
CA GLY A 62 -2.09 -4.31 17.78
C GLY A 62 -2.41 -4.16 19.27
N TRP A 63 -1.80 -3.18 19.92
CA TRP A 63 -2.08 -2.88 21.31
C TRP A 63 -2.78 -1.53 21.43
N ASP A 64 -4.03 -1.53 21.90
CA ASP A 64 -4.78 -0.32 22.22
C ASP A 64 -4.63 -0.08 23.72
N ALA A 65 -3.91 0.99 24.11
CA ALA A 65 -3.69 1.35 25.50
C ALA A 65 -4.82 2.27 26.00
N MET A 66 -5.46 1.89 27.09
CA MET A 66 -6.44 2.75 27.73
C MET A 66 -5.75 3.94 28.40
N ARG A 67 -6.31 5.14 28.25
CA ARG A 67 -5.88 6.34 28.99
C ARG A 67 -6.61 6.46 30.33
N GLY A 68 -6.02 7.22 31.27
CA GLY A 68 -6.65 7.52 32.55
C GLY A 68 -6.64 6.36 33.54
N VAL A 69 -5.71 5.42 33.39
CA VAL A 69 -5.58 4.23 34.25
C VAL A 69 -4.70 4.44 35.48
N LEU A 70 -4.15 5.65 35.66
CA LEU A 70 -3.37 5.96 36.87
C LEU A 70 -4.31 6.10 38.08
N VAL A 71 -4.03 5.36 39.13
CA VAL A 71 -4.77 5.40 40.39
C VAL A 71 -3.83 5.64 41.56
N ARG A 72 -4.36 6.27 42.59
CA ARG A 72 -3.65 6.37 43.88
C ARG A 72 -4.24 5.34 44.85
N VAL A 73 -3.41 4.39 45.28
CA VAL A 73 -3.81 3.36 46.23
C VAL A 73 -3.10 3.67 47.57
N ALA A 74 -3.83 3.57 48.68
CA ALA A 74 -3.28 3.76 49.99
C ALA A 74 -2.28 2.63 50.35
N SER A 75 -1.32 2.92 51.24
CA SER A 75 -0.34 1.93 51.69
C SER A 75 -1.06 0.75 52.37
N GLY A 76 -0.80 -0.46 51.88
CA GLY A 76 -1.47 -1.67 52.39
C GLY A 76 -2.73 -2.11 51.66
N GLU A 77 -3.27 -1.29 50.73
CA GLU A 77 -4.43 -1.65 49.90
C GLU A 77 -3.97 -2.18 48.52
N LYS A 78 -4.82 -3.03 47.93
CA LYS A 78 -4.60 -3.53 46.57
C LYS A 78 -5.54 -2.79 45.59
N PRO A 79 -5.04 -2.40 44.39
CA PRO A 79 -5.94 -1.86 43.37
C PRO A 79 -6.99 -2.89 42.96
N SER A 80 -8.24 -2.45 42.72
CA SER A 80 -9.28 -3.29 42.18
C SER A 80 -8.97 -3.72 40.76
N ASP A 81 -9.62 -4.76 40.25
CA ASP A 81 -9.40 -5.24 38.86
C ASP A 81 -9.83 -4.19 37.83
N THR A 82 -10.81 -3.33 38.15
CA THR A 82 -11.22 -2.20 37.30
C THR A 82 -10.19 -1.07 37.25
N GLN A 83 -9.30 -0.99 38.23
CA GLN A 83 -8.22 0.00 38.31
C GLN A 83 -6.92 -0.49 37.67
N ARG A 84 -6.89 -1.71 37.18
CA ARG A 84 -5.71 -2.26 36.49
C ARG A 84 -5.76 -1.88 35.02
N ALA A 85 -4.66 -1.34 34.50
CA ALA A 85 -4.52 -1.10 33.07
C ALA A 85 -4.65 -2.43 32.32
N GLN A 86 -5.62 -2.49 31.42
CA GLN A 86 -5.78 -3.63 30.51
C GLN A 86 -5.30 -3.21 29.12
N LEU A 87 -4.29 -3.89 28.61
CA LEU A 87 -3.93 -3.81 27.21
C LEU A 87 -4.99 -4.59 26.42
N LYS A 88 -5.79 -3.88 25.63
CA LYS A 88 -6.72 -4.53 24.72
C LYS A 88 -5.96 -4.96 23.47
N LYS A 89 -6.04 -6.24 23.14
CA LYS A 89 -5.53 -6.76 21.89
C LYS A 89 -6.44 -6.25 20.77
N ALA A 90 -5.94 -5.29 19.99
CA ALA A 90 -6.56 -4.85 18.75
C ALA A 90 -5.93 -5.66 17.61
N GLY A 91 -6.20 -6.97 17.57
CA GLY A 91 -5.69 -7.85 16.54
C GLY A 91 -6.48 -7.70 15.26
N VAL A 92 -5.79 -7.72 14.11
CA VAL A 92 -6.39 -7.82 12.79
C VAL A 92 -5.93 -9.09 12.12
N LYS A 93 -6.85 -9.76 11.43
CA LYS A 93 -6.57 -10.98 10.67
C LYS A 93 -6.34 -10.60 9.22
N LEU A 94 -5.16 -10.94 8.70
CA LEU A 94 -4.86 -10.88 7.28
C LEU A 94 -5.34 -12.16 6.60
N GLU A 95 -6.02 -12.02 5.44
CA GLU A 95 -6.51 -13.13 4.60
C GLU A 95 -6.15 -12.86 3.14
N ALA A 96 -4.95 -13.29 2.74
CA ALA A 96 -4.40 -13.00 1.42
C ALA A 96 -5.16 -13.70 0.30
N LYS A 97 -5.44 -12.96 -0.77
CA LYS A 97 -6.07 -13.43 -2.01
C LYS A 97 -5.10 -13.29 -3.17
N SER A 98 -5.20 -14.21 -4.12
CA SER A 98 -4.32 -14.26 -5.28
C SER A 98 -4.55 -13.09 -6.22
N VAL A 99 -3.44 -12.48 -6.64
CA VAL A 99 -3.36 -11.49 -7.72
C VAL A 99 -2.26 -11.89 -8.70
N GLN A 100 -2.46 -11.61 -9.97
CA GLN A 100 -1.55 -12.03 -11.03
C GLN A 100 -1.10 -10.84 -11.87
N LEU A 101 0.19 -10.77 -12.15
CA LEU A 101 0.80 -9.84 -13.10
C LEU A 101 1.23 -10.59 -14.36
N PHE A 102 0.62 -10.24 -15.48
CA PHE A 102 1.00 -10.73 -16.80
C PHE A 102 1.88 -9.70 -17.50
N SER A 103 3.01 -10.14 -18.04
CA SER A 103 3.90 -9.28 -18.79
C SER A 103 4.50 -10.01 -19.98
N ARG A 104 4.95 -9.25 -21.01
CA ARG A 104 5.61 -9.79 -22.18
C ARG A 104 6.73 -8.88 -22.65
N ILE A 105 7.78 -9.47 -23.18
CA ILE A 105 8.89 -8.79 -23.83
C ILE A 105 8.96 -9.30 -25.26
N LEU A 106 8.81 -8.40 -26.23
CA LEU A 106 8.88 -8.75 -27.64
C LEU A 106 10.30 -9.16 -28.05
N GLN A 107 10.42 -10.05 -29.03
CA GLN A 107 11.71 -10.55 -29.50
C GLN A 107 12.61 -9.43 -30.01
N ASP A 108 12.06 -8.41 -30.65
CA ASP A 108 12.84 -7.28 -31.16
C ASP A 108 13.54 -6.52 -30.01
N ALA A 109 12.82 -6.28 -28.88
CA ALA A 109 13.41 -5.68 -27.69
C ALA A 109 14.50 -6.56 -27.04
N LEU A 110 14.34 -7.88 -27.11
CA LEU A 110 15.37 -8.82 -26.65
C LEU A 110 16.61 -8.76 -27.55
N ALA A 111 16.43 -8.68 -28.88
CA ALA A 111 17.51 -8.59 -29.86
C ALA A 111 18.30 -7.27 -29.71
N ASP A 112 17.59 -6.15 -29.55
CA ASP A 112 18.23 -4.83 -29.35
C ASP A 112 19.08 -4.77 -28.08
N ASN A 113 18.66 -5.49 -27.03
CA ASN A 113 19.34 -5.52 -25.74
C ASN A 113 20.27 -6.72 -25.52
N GLN A 114 20.57 -7.53 -26.54
CA GLN A 114 21.38 -8.73 -26.40
C GLN A 114 22.78 -8.50 -25.82
N ASN A 115 23.34 -7.29 -25.96
CA ASN A 115 24.65 -6.89 -25.45
C ASN A 115 24.61 -6.19 -24.11
N ASN A 116 23.40 -5.91 -23.54
CA ASN A 116 23.26 -5.29 -22.24
C ASN A 116 23.33 -6.36 -21.12
N PRO A 117 24.43 -6.42 -20.34
CA PRO A 117 24.57 -7.43 -19.28
C PRO A 117 23.58 -7.23 -18.13
N ASN A 118 22.97 -6.02 -18.00
CA ASN A 118 22.06 -5.67 -16.93
C ASN A 118 20.59 -5.75 -17.35
N PHE A 119 20.29 -6.08 -18.60
CA PHE A 119 18.92 -6.04 -19.14
C PHE A 119 17.93 -6.87 -18.32
N GLU A 120 18.34 -8.03 -17.81
CA GLU A 120 17.48 -8.88 -16.98
C GLU A 120 17.14 -8.20 -15.64
N ASN A 121 18.13 -7.58 -14.98
CA ASN A 121 17.93 -6.86 -13.72
C ASN A 121 17.07 -5.62 -13.92
N GLU A 122 17.29 -4.86 -14.98
CA GLU A 122 16.51 -3.66 -15.33
C GLU A 122 15.04 -4.03 -15.61
N THR A 123 14.82 -5.12 -16.35
CA THR A 123 13.49 -5.64 -16.64
C THR A 123 12.80 -6.09 -15.36
N PHE A 124 13.49 -6.80 -14.48
CA PHE A 124 12.95 -7.28 -13.23
C PHE A 124 12.59 -6.12 -12.27
N ASN A 125 13.44 -5.10 -12.19
CA ASN A 125 13.16 -3.89 -11.42
C ASN A 125 11.96 -3.12 -12.00
N SER A 126 11.81 -3.09 -13.32
CA SER A 126 10.67 -2.47 -13.99
C SER A 126 9.36 -3.20 -13.65
N PHE A 127 9.36 -4.53 -13.64
CA PHE A 127 8.22 -5.32 -13.21
C PHE A 127 7.91 -5.10 -11.73
N GLY A 128 8.92 -5.04 -10.87
CA GLY A 128 8.76 -4.74 -9.46
C GLY A 128 8.11 -3.36 -9.24
N LYS A 129 8.48 -2.35 -10.03
CA LYS A 129 7.87 -1.02 -9.98
C LYS A 129 6.41 -1.01 -10.43
N ILE A 130 6.11 -1.69 -11.54
CA ILE A 130 4.72 -1.82 -12.04
C ILE A 130 3.88 -2.51 -10.97
N PHE A 131 4.33 -3.64 -10.45
CA PHE A 131 3.61 -4.41 -9.44
C PHE A 131 3.41 -3.61 -8.15
N GLY A 132 4.43 -2.88 -7.67
CA GLY A 132 4.32 -2.01 -6.50
C GLY A 132 3.32 -0.87 -6.68
N ASN A 133 3.26 -0.27 -7.87
CA ASN A 133 2.27 0.76 -8.20
C ASN A 133 0.85 0.18 -8.25
N ASP A 134 0.68 -0.99 -8.87
CA ASP A 134 -0.63 -1.65 -8.96
C ASP A 134 -1.11 -2.12 -7.60
N LEU A 135 -0.23 -2.64 -6.74
CA LEU A 135 -0.58 -2.96 -5.35
C LEU A 135 -1.01 -1.71 -4.57
N THR A 136 -0.31 -0.59 -4.74
CA THR A 136 -0.68 0.67 -4.09
C THR A 136 -2.02 1.19 -4.62
N LEU A 137 -2.23 1.13 -5.93
CA LEU A 137 -3.47 1.54 -6.58
C LEU A 137 -4.66 0.69 -6.07
N LEU A 138 -4.48 -0.63 -5.98
CA LEU A 138 -5.49 -1.55 -5.44
C LEU A 138 -5.80 -1.26 -3.97
N GLY A 139 -4.79 -0.95 -3.17
CA GLY A 139 -4.94 -0.57 -1.77
C GLY A 139 -5.83 0.66 -1.56
N PHE A 140 -5.84 1.62 -2.50
CA PHE A 140 -6.70 2.81 -2.41
C PHE A 140 -8.03 2.66 -3.13
N ASN A 141 -8.08 1.93 -4.25
CA ASN A 141 -9.25 1.86 -5.13
C ASN A 141 -9.99 0.53 -5.08
N GLY A 142 -9.46 -0.46 -4.36
CA GLY A 142 -10.11 -1.76 -4.21
C GLY A 142 -11.41 -1.65 -3.42
N ILE A 143 -12.52 -2.17 -3.99
CA ILE A 143 -13.88 -2.02 -3.45
C ILE A 143 -14.49 -3.34 -2.97
N SER A 144 -14.02 -4.48 -3.44
CA SER A 144 -14.65 -5.77 -3.16
C SER A 144 -13.64 -6.91 -3.13
N ASP A 145 -13.93 -7.89 -2.30
CA ASP A 145 -13.22 -9.17 -2.23
C ASP A 145 -13.80 -10.22 -3.18
N THR A 146 -14.90 -9.90 -3.84
CA THR A 146 -15.53 -10.77 -4.83
C THR A 146 -15.14 -10.30 -6.22
N TYR A 147 -14.28 -11.09 -6.88
CA TYR A 147 -13.81 -10.77 -8.22
C TYR A 147 -14.93 -10.71 -9.25
N ALA A 148 -15.05 -9.58 -9.94
CA ALA A 148 -16.07 -9.31 -10.96
C ALA A 148 -15.44 -8.77 -12.27
N ASN A 149 -14.30 -9.33 -12.70
CA ASN A 149 -13.58 -8.98 -13.93
C ASN A 149 -13.16 -7.50 -14.04
N SER A 150 -12.99 -6.81 -12.89
CA SER A 150 -12.43 -5.46 -12.86
C SER A 150 -11.29 -5.38 -11.86
N PHE A 151 -10.36 -4.47 -12.09
CA PHE A 151 -9.20 -4.25 -11.23
C PHE A 151 -9.62 -3.94 -9.77
N GLU A 152 -10.63 -3.10 -9.60
CA GLU A 152 -11.13 -2.67 -8.29
C GLU A 152 -11.80 -3.77 -7.48
N THR A 153 -12.17 -4.89 -8.13
CA THR A 153 -12.78 -6.06 -7.49
C THR A 153 -11.79 -7.21 -7.24
N LEU A 154 -10.50 -6.98 -7.45
CA LEU A 154 -9.46 -7.97 -7.13
C LEU A 154 -9.31 -8.16 -5.63
N HIS A 155 -9.37 -7.06 -4.86
CA HIS A 155 -9.29 -7.08 -3.40
C HIS A 155 -9.91 -5.81 -2.81
N LYS A 156 -10.37 -5.91 -1.57
CA LYS A 156 -10.84 -4.77 -0.80
C LYS A 156 -9.65 -3.98 -0.25
N GLY A 157 -9.53 -2.70 -0.61
CA GLY A 157 -8.43 -1.84 -0.19
C GLY A 157 -8.68 -1.12 1.14
N TRP A 158 -7.67 -0.36 1.61
CA TRP A 158 -7.73 0.40 2.88
C TRP A 158 -8.88 1.40 2.93
N VAL A 159 -9.14 2.13 1.85
CA VAL A 159 -10.21 3.13 1.78
C VAL A 159 -11.58 2.49 1.98
N GLN A 160 -11.82 1.35 1.31
CA GLN A 160 -13.08 0.64 1.44
C GLN A 160 -13.21 -0.02 2.83
N THR A 161 -12.13 -0.59 3.35
CA THR A 161 -12.08 -1.13 4.73
C THR A 161 -12.39 -0.04 5.76
N ALA A 162 -11.88 1.18 5.57
CA ALA A 162 -12.21 2.31 6.43
C ALA A 162 -13.68 2.74 6.29
N LYS A 163 -14.24 2.77 5.08
CA LYS A 163 -15.66 3.11 4.83
C LYS A 163 -16.62 2.11 5.48
N ASP A 164 -16.30 0.82 5.44
CA ASP A 164 -17.18 -0.24 5.96
C ASP A 164 -17.09 -0.37 7.49
N SER A 165 -15.99 0.04 8.10
CA SER A 165 -15.80 -0.09 9.54
C SER A 165 -16.63 0.94 10.32
N ASN A 166 -17.24 0.48 11.43
CA ASN A 166 -17.95 1.36 12.37
C ASN A 166 -17.01 2.01 13.39
N ASP A 167 -15.79 1.51 13.54
CA ASP A 167 -14.78 2.03 14.47
C ASP A 167 -13.98 3.20 13.88
N VAL A 168 -14.14 3.47 12.58
CA VAL A 168 -13.50 4.58 11.87
C VAL A 168 -14.34 5.83 12.00
N THR A 169 -13.70 6.97 12.28
CA THR A 169 -14.39 8.27 12.29
C THR A 169 -14.69 8.71 10.87
N LYS A 170 -15.97 8.89 10.54
CA LYS A 170 -16.43 9.28 9.20
C LYS A 170 -16.83 10.75 9.21
N VAL A 171 -16.25 11.52 8.31
CA VAL A 171 -16.57 12.93 8.06
C VAL A 171 -17.25 13.02 6.70
N THR A 172 -18.48 13.49 6.67
CA THR A 172 -19.19 13.77 5.43
C THR A 172 -19.04 15.24 5.05
N TYR A 173 -18.88 15.52 3.78
CA TYR A 173 -18.84 16.87 3.24
C TYR A 173 -19.76 16.98 2.02
N VAL A 174 -20.13 18.20 1.64
CA VAL A 174 -20.92 18.43 0.43
C VAL A 174 -20.03 18.74 -0.77
N ALA A 175 -20.48 18.41 -1.98
CA ALA A 175 -19.70 18.53 -3.21
C ALA A 175 -19.12 19.94 -3.43
N ASN A 176 -19.83 20.98 -3.00
CA ASN A 176 -19.42 22.40 -3.16
C ASN A 176 -18.49 22.93 -2.06
N ASP A 177 -18.17 22.11 -1.04
CA ASP A 177 -17.21 22.53 -0.02
C ASP A 177 -15.80 22.67 -0.65
N SER A 178 -15.06 23.71 -0.24
CA SER A 178 -13.66 23.87 -0.64
C SER A 178 -12.79 22.75 -0.07
N VAL A 179 -11.67 22.43 -0.75
CA VAL A 179 -10.75 21.39 -0.28
C VAL A 179 -10.20 21.75 1.10
N SER A 180 -9.87 23.03 1.34
CA SER A 180 -9.42 23.51 2.65
C SER A 180 -10.42 23.25 3.77
N LYS A 181 -11.72 23.45 3.52
CA LYS A 181 -12.79 23.17 4.50
C LYS A 181 -12.88 21.66 4.81
N ARG A 182 -12.82 20.81 3.77
CA ARG A 182 -12.87 19.35 3.91
C ARG A 182 -11.67 18.84 4.74
N LEU A 183 -10.47 19.30 4.43
CA LEU A 183 -9.25 18.93 5.14
C LEU A 183 -9.25 19.42 6.59
N THR A 184 -9.78 20.63 6.84
CA THR A 184 -9.92 21.18 8.19
C THR A 184 -10.86 20.32 9.05
N ALA A 185 -12.02 19.95 8.51
CA ALA A 185 -12.98 19.09 9.19
C ALA A 185 -12.38 17.70 9.51
N LEU A 186 -11.63 17.13 8.54
CA LEU A 186 -10.93 15.86 8.75
C LEU A 186 -9.85 15.99 9.83
N ALA A 187 -9.01 17.03 9.78
CA ALA A 187 -7.95 17.24 10.77
C ALA A 187 -8.49 17.37 12.20
N GLN A 188 -9.66 18.02 12.37
CA GLN A 188 -10.34 18.15 13.67
C GLN A 188 -10.96 16.83 14.16
N SER A 189 -11.21 15.88 13.28
CA SER A 189 -11.81 14.59 13.61
C SER A 189 -10.80 13.51 14.02
N ILE A 190 -9.50 13.80 13.90
CA ILE A 190 -8.45 12.83 14.21
C ILE A 190 -8.45 12.48 15.69
N ASN A 191 -8.32 11.19 15.98
CA ASN A 191 -8.21 10.70 17.35
C ASN A 191 -6.97 11.33 18.04
N PRO A 192 -7.12 11.95 19.23
CA PRO A 192 -6.00 12.55 19.94
C PRO A 192 -4.82 11.60 20.22
N ASP A 193 -5.10 10.29 20.33
CA ASP A 193 -4.08 9.27 20.57
C ASP A 193 -3.14 9.06 19.38
N ALA A 194 -3.66 9.28 18.17
CA ALA A 194 -2.96 9.11 16.92
C ALA A 194 -2.49 10.43 16.30
N LEU A 195 -2.89 11.60 16.87
CA LEU A 195 -2.69 12.90 16.23
C LEU A 195 -1.22 13.22 15.93
N ALA A 196 -0.31 12.85 16.82
CA ALA A 196 1.12 13.17 16.69
C ALA A 196 1.77 12.50 15.46
N ASP A 197 1.34 11.27 15.15
CA ASP A 197 1.93 10.44 14.09
C ASP A 197 1.05 10.38 12.84
N SER A 198 -0.16 10.98 12.92
CA SER A 198 -1.10 10.97 11.80
C SER A 198 -0.66 11.88 10.67
N VAL A 199 -0.90 11.43 9.46
CA VAL A 199 -0.82 12.21 8.24
C VAL A 199 -2.16 12.16 7.51
N ILE A 200 -2.47 13.19 6.74
CA ILE A 200 -3.64 13.19 5.87
C ILE A 200 -3.21 12.79 4.46
N LEU A 201 -3.70 11.66 4.00
CA LEU A 201 -3.54 11.19 2.63
C LEU A 201 -4.48 11.98 1.72
N ILE A 202 -3.92 12.53 0.64
CA ILE A 202 -4.64 13.37 -0.32
C ILE A 202 -4.21 13.03 -1.75
N SER A 203 -5.13 13.14 -2.72
CA SER A 203 -4.81 12.98 -4.13
C SER A 203 -3.97 14.14 -4.65
N ALA A 204 -3.16 13.91 -5.69
CA ALA A 204 -2.38 14.98 -6.32
C ALA A 204 -3.27 16.09 -6.90
N ALA A 205 -4.45 15.73 -7.44
CA ALA A 205 -5.41 16.68 -8.00
C ALA A 205 -6.00 17.60 -6.93
N ASP A 206 -6.41 17.02 -5.78
CA ASP A 206 -6.96 17.79 -4.67
C ASP A 206 -5.89 18.66 -4.00
N MET A 207 -4.63 18.20 -3.95
CA MET A 207 -3.53 19.01 -3.45
C MET A 207 -3.27 20.25 -4.33
N GLN A 208 -3.36 20.10 -5.66
CA GLN A 208 -3.28 21.24 -6.57
C GLN A 208 -4.43 22.23 -6.35
N GLU A 209 -5.65 21.72 -6.15
CA GLU A 209 -6.82 22.57 -5.88
C GLU A 209 -6.68 23.29 -4.53
N TYR A 210 -6.22 22.59 -3.48
CA TYR A 210 -5.89 23.18 -2.18
C TYR A 210 -4.85 24.31 -2.28
N ASN A 211 -3.76 24.10 -3.01
CA ASN A 211 -2.74 25.13 -3.23
C ASN A 211 -3.30 26.35 -3.99
N LYS A 212 -4.19 26.13 -4.95
CA LYS A 212 -4.90 27.19 -5.66
C LYS A 212 -5.81 28.00 -4.72
N GLU A 213 -6.55 27.33 -3.84
CA GLU A 213 -7.39 28.01 -2.83
C GLU A 213 -6.53 28.89 -1.91
N ILE A 214 -5.42 28.38 -1.38
CA ILE A 214 -4.52 29.14 -0.50
C ILE A 214 -3.91 30.33 -1.24
N SER A 215 -3.51 30.16 -2.49
CA SER A 215 -2.96 31.23 -3.31
C SER A 215 -3.99 32.36 -3.52
N ALA A 216 -5.26 32.02 -3.69
CA ALA A 216 -6.35 32.99 -3.87
C ALA A 216 -6.66 33.81 -2.59
N LEU A 217 -6.31 33.29 -1.41
CA LEU A 217 -6.49 33.99 -0.12
C LEU A 217 -5.41 35.06 0.15
N ASN A 218 -4.55 35.43 -0.82
CA ASN A 218 -3.44 36.36 -0.66
C ASN A 218 -2.48 36.02 0.50
N ALA A 219 -2.29 34.72 0.75
CA ALA A 219 -1.37 34.20 1.76
C ALA A 219 -0.09 33.61 1.13
N PRO A 220 0.69 34.36 0.30
CA PRO A 220 1.87 33.81 -0.36
C PRO A 220 2.94 33.35 0.64
N SER A 221 3.00 33.95 1.82
CA SER A 221 3.92 33.57 2.89
C SER A 221 3.66 32.11 3.38
N TYR A 222 2.42 31.63 3.32
CA TYR A 222 2.06 30.26 3.71
C TYR A 222 2.65 29.22 2.74
N LEU A 223 2.65 29.53 1.45
CA LEU A 223 3.25 28.69 0.40
C LEU A 223 4.79 28.74 0.45
N ILE A 224 5.36 29.95 0.68
CA ILE A 224 6.82 30.17 0.68
C ILE A 224 7.48 29.52 1.91
N ASN A 225 6.82 29.55 3.07
CA ASN A 225 7.38 29.01 4.32
C ASN A 225 7.21 27.49 4.48
N GLY A 226 6.78 26.76 3.43
CA GLY A 226 6.63 25.31 3.46
C GLY A 226 5.46 24.80 4.33
N ASN A 227 4.55 25.68 4.76
CA ASN A 227 3.40 25.30 5.57
C ASN A 227 2.19 24.83 4.73
N ALA A 228 2.29 24.90 3.40
CA ALA A 228 1.24 24.44 2.49
C ALA A 228 1.07 22.91 2.51
N ASP A 229 2.03 22.20 3.07
CA ASP A 229 1.98 20.74 3.27
C ASP A 229 1.33 20.33 4.60
N ARG A 230 0.73 21.28 5.36
CA ARG A 230 0.09 21.01 6.64
C ARG A 230 -1.26 21.70 6.78
N VAL A 231 -2.18 21.02 7.45
CA VAL A 231 -3.49 21.56 7.84
C VAL A 231 -3.64 21.38 9.34
N LEU A 232 -3.84 22.47 10.07
CA LEU A 232 -3.91 22.50 11.56
C LEU A 232 -2.74 21.74 12.23
N GLY A 233 -1.54 21.81 11.64
CA GLY A 233 -0.34 21.14 12.14
C GLY A 233 -0.16 19.70 11.65
N VAL A 234 -1.20 19.06 11.08
CA VAL A 234 -1.12 17.71 10.53
C VAL A 234 -0.55 17.75 9.13
N LYS A 235 0.41 16.88 8.83
CA LYS A 235 1.08 16.81 7.54
C LYS A 235 0.14 16.26 6.46
N LEU A 236 0.17 16.86 5.26
CA LEU A 236 -0.45 16.31 4.05
C LEU A 236 0.56 15.38 3.35
N GLU A 237 0.15 14.17 3.06
CA GLU A 237 0.93 13.22 2.28
C GLU A 237 0.25 13.00 0.94
N VAL A 238 0.89 13.50 -0.13
CA VAL A 238 0.35 13.41 -1.49
C VAL A 238 0.54 12.01 -2.03
N THR A 239 -0.56 11.37 -2.38
CA THR A 239 -0.56 10.04 -2.97
C THR A 239 -1.24 10.09 -4.33
N PRO A 240 -0.48 10.02 -5.45
CA PRO A 240 -1.03 10.16 -6.79
C PRO A 240 -2.11 9.14 -7.15
N LEU A 241 -2.07 7.97 -6.50
CA LEU A 241 -2.96 6.85 -6.77
C LEU A 241 -4.25 6.88 -5.93
N MET A 242 -4.39 7.86 -5.03
CA MET A 242 -5.60 8.04 -4.22
C MET A 242 -6.73 8.67 -5.06
N PRO A 243 -7.97 8.19 -4.93
CA PRO A 243 -9.11 8.75 -5.67
C PRO A 243 -9.38 10.20 -5.25
N LYS A 244 -9.76 11.04 -6.25
CA LYS A 244 -10.13 12.42 -6.00
C LYS A 244 -11.34 12.52 -5.06
N GLY A 245 -11.29 13.48 -4.14
CA GLY A 245 -12.39 13.72 -3.20
C GLY A 245 -12.48 12.72 -2.04
N VAL A 246 -11.48 11.88 -1.86
CA VAL A 246 -11.36 11.00 -0.71
C VAL A 246 -10.14 11.42 0.09
N TYR A 247 -10.30 11.59 1.39
CA TYR A 247 -9.21 11.97 2.27
C TYR A 247 -9.19 11.01 3.46
N MET A 248 -8.01 10.55 3.85
CA MET A 248 -7.87 9.64 4.99
C MET A 248 -6.75 10.11 5.90
N ALA A 249 -7.05 10.27 7.18
CA ALA A 249 -6.08 10.63 8.21
C ALA A 249 -5.78 9.40 9.07
N THR A 250 -4.49 9.04 9.16
CA THR A 250 -4.00 7.90 9.95
C THR A 250 -2.47 7.94 10.07
N PRO A 251 -1.86 7.34 11.10
CA PRO A 251 -0.44 6.99 11.05
C PRO A 251 -0.18 6.02 9.89
N LEU A 252 0.88 6.23 9.10
CA LEU A 252 1.15 5.40 7.92
C LEU A 252 1.44 3.94 8.29
N GLU A 253 2.11 3.70 9.41
CA GLU A 253 2.39 2.36 9.93
C GLU A 253 1.14 1.57 10.35
N ASN A 254 -0.01 2.27 10.49
CA ASN A 254 -1.29 1.65 10.78
C ASN A 254 -1.93 0.97 9.56
N LEU A 255 -1.46 1.33 8.35
CA LEU A 255 -1.85 0.69 7.10
C LEU A 255 -0.96 -0.52 6.83
N VAL A 256 -1.56 -1.67 6.67
CA VAL A 256 -0.84 -2.93 6.43
C VAL A 256 -1.10 -3.44 5.03
N LEU A 257 -0.03 -3.82 4.36
CA LEU A 257 -0.03 -4.66 3.17
C LEU A 257 0.55 -6.02 3.55
N GLY A 258 -0.27 -7.05 3.63
CA GLY A 258 0.17 -8.43 3.76
C GLY A 258 0.56 -9.00 2.40
N VAL A 259 1.74 -9.61 2.28
CA VAL A 259 2.19 -10.29 1.08
C VAL A 259 2.64 -11.70 1.44
N CYS A 260 2.02 -12.71 0.83
CA CYS A 260 2.43 -14.09 1.04
C CYS A 260 3.76 -14.39 0.36
N LEU A 261 4.62 -15.16 1.05
CA LEU A 261 5.92 -15.61 0.51
C LEU A 261 5.78 -16.72 -0.54
N ASP A 262 4.58 -17.30 -0.70
CA ASP A 262 4.28 -18.25 -1.76
C ASP A 262 4.01 -17.49 -3.06
N ILE A 263 5.11 -17.04 -3.68
CA ILE A 263 5.09 -16.35 -4.97
C ILE A 263 5.55 -17.30 -6.04
N SER A 264 4.78 -17.47 -7.11
CA SER A 264 5.20 -18.24 -8.26
C SER A 264 5.58 -17.33 -9.44
N ARG A 265 6.57 -17.78 -10.18
CA ARG A 265 7.02 -17.12 -11.42
C ARG A 265 7.06 -18.13 -12.53
N ASN A 266 6.26 -17.89 -13.57
CA ASN A 266 6.28 -18.67 -14.79
C ASN A 266 6.81 -17.82 -15.94
N ARG A 267 7.71 -18.39 -16.74
CA ARG A 267 8.30 -17.76 -17.92
C ARG A 267 8.31 -18.77 -19.07
N TRP A 268 7.82 -18.36 -20.23
CA TRP A 268 7.90 -19.15 -21.44
C TRP A 268 8.03 -18.25 -22.67
N TYR A 269 8.59 -18.78 -23.73
CA TYR A 269 8.60 -18.11 -25.02
C TYR A 269 7.39 -18.56 -25.85
N ASP A 270 6.67 -17.58 -26.36
CA ASP A 270 5.54 -17.80 -27.26
C ASP A 270 5.98 -17.53 -28.72
N PRO A 271 6.11 -18.56 -29.56
CA PRO A 271 6.57 -18.40 -30.94
C PRO A 271 5.52 -17.72 -31.85
N GLU A 272 4.22 -17.81 -31.52
CA GLU A 272 3.16 -17.17 -32.30
C GLU A 272 3.20 -15.65 -32.13
N GLU A 273 3.37 -15.19 -30.89
CA GLU A 273 3.50 -13.76 -30.59
C GLU A 273 4.96 -13.27 -30.67
N ARG A 274 5.93 -14.15 -30.88
CA ARG A 274 7.38 -13.85 -30.87
C ARG A 274 7.75 -13.04 -29.63
N ALA A 275 7.32 -13.50 -28.46
CA ALA A 275 7.48 -12.81 -27.20
C ALA A 275 7.87 -13.76 -26.07
N LEU A 276 8.69 -13.27 -25.16
CA LEU A 276 8.95 -13.91 -23.88
C LEU A 276 7.89 -13.44 -22.87
N LYS A 277 7.06 -14.36 -22.40
CA LYS A 277 5.94 -14.10 -21.50
C LYS A 277 6.30 -14.41 -20.05
N TYR A 278 5.81 -13.62 -19.14
CA TYR A 278 5.97 -13.78 -17.69
C TYR A 278 4.60 -13.74 -17.02
N ILE A 279 4.40 -14.61 -16.04
CA ILE A 279 3.31 -14.53 -15.06
C ILE A 279 3.95 -14.53 -13.67
N PHE A 280 3.55 -13.56 -12.86
CA PHE A 280 3.84 -13.53 -11.43
C PHE A 280 2.53 -13.72 -10.69
N ASP A 281 2.45 -14.76 -9.87
CA ASP A 281 1.34 -15.00 -8.97
C ASP A 281 1.78 -14.64 -7.56
N ALA A 282 1.05 -13.76 -6.90
CA ALA A 282 1.24 -13.41 -5.50
C ALA A 282 -0.11 -13.37 -4.78
N SER A 283 -0.09 -13.53 -3.47
CA SER A 283 -1.28 -13.36 -2.66
C SER A 283 -1.09 -12.21 -1.70
N VAL A 284 -2.06 -11.28 -1.67
CA VAL A 284 -1.99 -10.03 -0.93
C VAL A 284 -3.25 -9.78 -0.11
N ASP A 285 -3.13 -8.95 0.91
CA ASP A 285 -4.25 -8.44 1.71
C ASP A 285 -3.98 -7.01 2.18
N TYR A 286 -5.04 -6.24 2.43
CA TYR A 286 -5.01 -4.85 2.85
C TYR A 286 -5.83 -4.66 4.11
N GLU A 287 -5.16 -4.36 5.22
CA GLU A 287 -5.85 -4.17 6.50
C GLU A 287 -5.37 -2.93 7.27
N ILE A 288 -6.15 -2.56 8.29
CA ILE A 288 -5.89 -1.44 9.19
C ILE A 288 -5.79 -2.01 10.60
N ILE A 289 -4.62 -1.85 11.27
CA ILE A 289 -4.37 -2.44 12.59
C ILE A 289 -5.33 -1.86 13.63
N ILE A 290 -5.34 -0.55 13.79
CA ILE A 290 -6.17 0.15 14.78
C ILE A 290 -7.15 1.07 14.05
N LYS A 291 -8.37 0.58 13.83
CA LYS A 291 -9.41 1.29 13.09
C LYS A 291 -9.82 2.62 13.73
N LYS A 292 -9.78 2.73 15.05
CA LYS A 292 -10.09 3.96 15.80
C LYS A 292 -9.11 5.12 15.54
N TRP A 293 -7.91 4.83 15.01
CA TRP A 293 -6.92 5.84 14.66
C TRP A 293 -7.11 6.40 13.26
N VAL A 294 -8.13 5.93 12.58
CA VAL A 294 -8.44 6.35 11.21
C VAL A 294 -9.63 7.30 11.22
N SER A 295 -9.47 8.40 10.51
CA SER A 295 -10.58 9.28 10.11
C SER A 295 -10.63 9.34 8.60
N ILE A 296 -11.82 9.23 8.02
CA ILE A 296 -12.03 9.29 6.57
C ILE A 296 -13.06 10.33 6.22
N ALA A 297 -12.77 11.14 5.20
CA ALA A 297 -13.72 12.10 4.64
C ALA A 297 -14.10 11.70 3.22
N THR A 298 -15.39 11.59 2.98
CA THR A 298 -15.97 11.24 1.68
C THR A 298 -17.25 12.05 1.43
N LEU A 299 -17.64 12.14 0.16
CA LEU A 299 -18.94 12.68 -0.25
C LEU A 299 -20.09 11.88 0.37
#